data_2aaf52cdd0c9607efa044ad064e18940
#
_entry.id   2aaf52cdd0c9607efa044ad064e18940
#
_cell.length_a   1.000
_cell.length_b   1.000
_cell.length_c   1.000
_cell.angle_alpha   90.00
_cell.angle_beta   90.00
_cell.angle_gamma   90.00
#
_symmetry.space_group_name_H-M   'P 1'
#
loop_
_entity.id
_entity.type
_entity.pdbx_description
1 polymer ?
#
loop_
_entity_poly.entity_id
_entity_poly.type
_entity_poly.pdbx_seq_one_letter_code
_entity_poly.pdbx_strand_id
1 'polypeptide(L)'
;MDDSQKIILSQKRGGARSRDQHVLKREESNIFMEKMASIVGPSYVMALFGGGFYGLTIPVPPKSKRTTRIMLNSYFNNVGKTSSRFANNTAAAVLLYVFTGKLINFIFLEELEDFKLSATMQNALYGGVAGAIYKSTRGVRPMCLSAVLGATIGSAYSYAWTSGRFKFASSDGANEKMGTWGQK
;
A
#
# COMPACT_ATOMS: atom_id res chain seq x y z
N MET A 1 -30.51 12.75 46.40
CA MET A 1 -29.93 13.10 45.10
C MET A 1 -31.06 12.97 44.10
N ASP A 2 -31.50 14.07 43.53
CA ASP A 2 -32.72 14.17 42.75
C ASP A 2 -32.56 13.40 41.41
N ASP A 3 -33.59 12.69 40.97
CA ASP A 3 -33.56 11.87 39.74
C ASP A 3 -33.27 12.72 38.51
N SER A 4 -33.64 13.98 38.52
CA SER A 4 -33.32 14.98 37.51
C SER A 4 -31.79 15.21 37.36
N GLN A 5 -31.05 15.16 38.46
CA GLN A 5 -29.57 15.29 38.42
C GLN A 5 -28.89 14.06 37.87
N LYS A 6 -29.45 12.86 38.13
CA LYS A 6 -28.93 11.60 37.54
C LYS A 6 -29.08 11.56 36.02
N ILE A 7 -30.20 12.05 35.50
CA ILE A 7 -30.48 12.11 34.08
C ILE A 7 -29.49 13.07 33.39
N ILE A 8 -29.26 14.26 33.96
CA ILE A 8 -28.32 15.25 33.42
C ILE A 8 -26.88 14.71 33.40
N LEU A 9 -26.45 14.03 34.46
CA LEU A 9 -25.12 13.41 34.58
C LEU A 9 -24.94 12.26 33.60
N SER A 10 -25.97 11.46 33.36
CA SER A 10 -25.98 10.38 32.38
C SER A 10 -25.87 10.91 30.96
N GLN A 11 -26.62 11.95 30.66
CA GLN A 11 -26.60 12.60 29.33
C GLN A 11 -25.26 13.30 29.06
N LYS A 12 -24.63 13.92 30.05
CA LYS A 12 -23.32 14.55 29.95
C LYS A 12 -22.20 13.51 29.76
N ARG A 13 -22.28 12.35 30.44
CA ARG A 13 -21.36 11.21 30.22
C ARG A 13 -21.50 10.59 28.84
N GLY A 14 -22.71 10.41 28.33
CA GLY A 14 -22.96 9.89 26.99
C GLY A 14 -22.40 10.79 25.89
N GLY A 15 -22.58 12.10 26.03
CA GLY A 15 -22.07 13.09 25.07
C GLY A 15 -20.53 13.17 25.06
N ALA A 16 -19.88 13.10 26.21
CA ALA A 16 -18.42 13.07 26.31
C ALA A 16 -17.85 11.78 25.64
N ARG A 17 -18.40 10.63 25.97
CA ARG A 17 -17.96 9.33 25.41
C ARG A 17 -18.12 9.27 23.89
N SER A 18 -19.20 9.83 23.34
CA SER A 18 -19.41 9.94 21.89
C SER A 18 -18.37 10.84 21.23
N ARG A 19 -18.04 11.97 21.88
CA ARG A 19 -17.05 12.93 21.35
C ARG A 19 -15.65 12.32 21.33
N ASP A 20 -15.28 11.60 22.40
CA ASP A 20 -13.97 10.93 22.49
C ASP A 20 -13.85 9.82 21.44
N GLN A 21 -14.91 9.06 21.18
CA GLN A 21 -14.92 8.06 20.10
C GLN A 21 -14.78 8.68 18.71
N HIS A 22 -15.36 9.84 18.46
CA HIS A 22 -15.19 10.55 17.19
C HIS A 22 -13.76 11.08 16.98
N VAL A 23 -13.14 11.58 18.05
CA VAL A 23 -11.74 12.02 18.01
C VAL A 23 -10.81 10.86 17.74
N LEU A 24 -10.96 9.75 18.46
CA LEU A 24 -10.15 8.53 18.27
C LEU A 24 -10.29 7.98 16.85
N LYS A 25 -11.51 7.87 16.31
CA LYS A 25 -11.73 7.45 14.92
C LYS A 25 -11.05 8.38 13.90
N ARG A 26 -11.03 9.68 14.17
CA ARG A 26 -10.37 10.65 13.30
C ARG A 26 -8.85 10.51 13.32
N GLU A 27 -8.27 10.28 14.49
CA GLU A 27 -6.84 10.02 14.65
C GLU A 27 -6.43 8.72 13.96
N GLU A 28 -7.18 7.63 14.12
CA GLU A 28 -6.90 6.36 13.42
C GLU A 28 -6.97 6.51 11.90
N SER A 29 -7.95 7.27 11.40
CA SER A 29 -8.07 7.57 9.97
C SER A 29 -6.87 8.37 9.46
N ASN A 30 -6.42 9.38 10.20
CA ASN A 30 -5.26 10.19 9.82
C ASN A 30 -3.98 9.35 9.80
N ILE A 31 -3.77 8.51 10.81
CA ILE A 31 -2.61 7.60 10.87
C ILE A 31 -2.61 6.61 9.70
N PHE A 32 -3.78 6.10 9.32
CA PHE A 32 -3.89 5.20 8.17
C PHE A 32 -3.54 5.92 6.86
N MET A 33 -4.08 7.13 6.64
CA MET A 33 -3.80 7.92 5.44
C MET A 33 -2.33 8.32 5.34
N GLU A 34 -1.72 8.69 6.46
CA GLU A 34 -0.29 9.00 6.53
C GLU A 34 0.57 7.78 6.19
N LYS A 35 0.29 6.63 6.78
CA LYS A 35 0.97 5.37 6.45
C LYS A 35 0.79 4.99 4.97
N MET A 36 -0.42 5.12 4.45
CA MET A 36 -0.71 4.84 3.05
C MET A 36 0.11 5.76 2.12
N ALA A 37 0.14 7.05 2.41
CA ALA A 37 0.90 8.04 1.64
C ALA A 37 2.41 7.75 1.69
N SER A 38 2.95 7.37 2.86
CA SER A 38 4.38 7.07 3.04
C SER A 38 4.85 5.81 2.31
N ILE A 39 3.96 4.90 1.94
CA ILE A 39 4.28 3.69 1.18
C ILE A 39 4.02 3.90 -0.32
N VAL A 40 2.84 4.43 -0.67
CA VAL A 40 2.44 4.61 -2.07
C VAL A 40 3.28 5.69 -2.76
N GLY A 41 3.60 6.80 -2.07
CA GLY A 41 4.39 7.90 -2.62
C GLY A 41 5.76 7.46 -3.13
N PRO A 42 6.64 6.93 -2.28
CA PRO A 42 7.96 6.45 -2.70
C PRO A 42 7.90 5.34 -3.75
N SER A 43 6.94 4.41 -3.65
CA SER A 43 6.78 3.33 -4.63
C SER A 43 6.40 3.87 -6.02
N TYR A 44 5.56 4.90 -6.08
CA TYR A 44 5.21 5.61 -7.32
C TYR A 44 6.44 6.24 -7.97
N VAL A 45 7.23 6.98 -7.17
CA VAL A 45 8.45 7.66 -7.65
C VAL A 45 9.48 6.65 -8.15
N MET A 46 9.74 5.58 -7.40
CA MET A 46 10.66 4.53 -7.84
C MET A 46 10.21 3.85 -9.13
N ALA A 47 8.90 3.57 -9.26
CA ALA A 47 8.34 2.98 -10.47
C ALA A 47 8.38 3.96 -11.66
N LEU A 48 8.24 5.26 -11.40
CA LEU A 48 8.36 6.30 -12.41
C LEU A 48 9.78 6.34 -13.01
N PHE A 49 10.80 6.30 -12.16
CA PHE A 49 12.20 6.20 -12.60
C PHE A 49 12.48 4.87 -13.31
N GLY A 50 12.08 3.74 -12.73
CA GLY A 50 12.25 2.41 -13.34
C GLY A 50 11.58 2.30 -14.72
N GLY A 51 10.35 2.80 -14.83
CA GLY A 51 9.63 2.86 -16.10
C GLY A 51 10.26 3.82 -17.09
N GLY A 52 10.86 4.91 -16.62
CA GLY A 52 11.64 5.85 -17.44
C GLY A 52 12.88 5.19 -18.03
N PHE A 53 13.69 4.52 -17.21
CA PHE A 53 14.85 3.75 -17.68
C PHE A 53 14.45 2.67 -18.67
N TYR A 54 13.39 1.91 -18.39
CA TYR A 54 12.86 0.94 -19.34
C TYR A 54 12.40 1.60 -20.64
N GLY A 55 11.77 2.78 -20.58
CA GLY A 55 11.34 3.55 -21.74
C GLY A 55 12.50 3.99 -22.65
N LEU A 56 13.70 4.23 -22.09
CA LEU A 56 14.92 4.53 -22.85
C LEU A 56 15.43 3.32 -23.63
N THR A 57 15.20 2.10 -23.17
CA THR A 57 15.64 0.87 -23.86
C THR A 57 14.75 0.48 -25.03
N ILE A 58 13.56 1.07 -25.15
CA ILE A 58 12.65 0.76 -26.25
C ILE A 58 13.13 1.43 -27.54
N PRO A 59 13.50 0.65 -28.56
CA PRO A 59 14.00 1.21 -29.81
C PRO A 59 12.90 2.01 -30.53
N VAL A 60 13.24 3.21 -30.98
CA VAL A 60 12.38 3.99 -31.87
C VAL A 60 12.63 3.54 -33.30
N PRO A 61 11.62 3.00 -34.01
CA PRO A 61 11.82 2.50 -35.38
C PRO A 61 12.32 3.61 -36.30
N PRO A 62 13.40 3.37 -37.07
CA PRO A 62 13.94 4.34 -38.01
C PRO A 62 12.93 4.55 -39.13
N LYS A 63 12.39 5.76 -39.24
CA LYS A 63 11.67 6.19 -40.45
C LYS A 63 12.60 7.01 -41.30
N SER A 64 12.72 6.67 -42.56
CA SER A 64 13.64 7.16 -43.57
C SER A 64 13.72 8.70 -43.78
N LYS A 65 12.91 9.50 -43.09
CA LYS A 65 12.88 10.96 -43.20
C LYS A 65 12.71 11.67 -41.87
N ARG A 66 13.25 11.12 -40.76
CA ARG A 66 13.12 11.77 -39.45
C ARG A 66 14.27 12.73 -39.18
N THR A 67 13.94 14.00 -38.99
CA THR A 67 14.84 15.00 -38.42
C THR A 67 15.17 14.62 -36.95
N THR A 68 16.37 14.95 -36.50
CA THR A 68 16.83 14.69 -35.09
C THR A 68 15.82 15.17 -34.03
N ARG A 69 15.14 16.28 -34.28
CA ARG A 69 14.09 16.81 -33.39
C ARG A 69 12.90 15.85 -33.24
N ILE A 70 12.46 15.24 -34.33
CA ILE A 70 11.34 14.29 -34.34
C ILE A 70 11.74 13.00 -33.59
N MET A 71 12.98 12.59 -33.77
CA MET A 71 13.54 11.42 -33.10
C MET A 71 13.60 11.64 -31.57
N LEU A 72 14.11 12.78 -31.14
CA LEU A 72 14.21 13.17 -29.75
C LEU A 72 12.82 13.27 -29.10
N ASN A 73 11.87 13.93 -29.78
CA ASN A 73 10.48 14.02 -29.30
C ASN A 73 9.82 12.63 -29.16
N SER A 74 10.10 11.71 -30.08
CA SER A 74 9.62 10.33 -30.02
C SER A 74 10.18 9.57 -28.83
N TYR A 75 11.48 9.77 -28.50
CA TYR A 75 12.08 9.19 -27.29
C TYR A 75 11.45 9.73 -26.01
N PHE A 76 11.34 11.04 -25.87
CA PHE A 76 10.72 11.64 -24.69
C PHE A 76 9.28 11.21 -24.50
N ASN A 77 8.51 11.14 -25.59
CA ASN A 77 7.13 10.65 -25.54
C ASN A 77 7.06 9.17 -25.12
N ASN A 78 7.98 8.34 -25.60
CA ASN A 78 8.06 6.93 -25.25
C ASN A 78 8.44 6.73 -23.78
N VAL A 79 9.45 7.46 -23.31
CA VAL A 79 9.86 7.47 -21.90
C VAL A 79 8.72 7.94 -21.00
N GLY A 80 8.08 9.06 -21.29
CA GLY A 80 6.99 9.61 -20.50
C GLY A 80 5.79 8.67 -20.43
N LYS A 81 5.40 8.09 -21.57
CA LYS A 81 4.29 7.13 -21.63
C LYS A 81 4.56 5.83 -20.86
N THR A 82 5.79 5.33 -20.95
CA THR A 82 6.19 4.09 -20.29
C THR A 82 6.34 4.33 -18.78
N SER A 83 7.00 5.41 -18.39
CA SER A 83 7.21 5.84 -17.02
C SER A 83 5.87 6.01 -16.28
N SER A 84 4.96 6.79 -16.84
CA SER A 84 3.62 6.98 -16.27
C SER A 84 2.83 5.68 -16.12
N ARG A 85 2.88 4.81 -17.13
CA ARG A 85 2.19 3.52 -17.08
C ARG A 85 2.74 2.62 -15.97
N PHE A 86 4.07 2.56 -15.83
CA PHE A 86 4.71 1.80 -14.75
C PHE A 86 4.35 2.37 -13.38
N ALA A 87 4.46 3.67 -13.20
CA ALA A 87 4.16 4.35 -11.94
C ALA A 87 2.69 4.13 -11.52
N ASN A 88 1.74 4.34 -12.42
CA ASN A 88 0.32 4.17 -12.13
C ASN A 88 -0.04 2.71 -11.79
N ASN A 89 0.52 1.74 -12.53
CA ASN A 89 0.28 0.33 -12.26
C ASN A 89 0.86 -0.10 -10.91
N THR A 90 2.07 0.37 -10.58
CA THR A 90 2.72 0.08 -9.30
C THR A 90 1.96 0.72 -8.15
N ALA A 91 1.59 2.00 -8.27
CA ALA A 91 0.81 2.67 -7.25
C ALA A 91 -0.54 1.99 -6.99
N ALA A 92 -1.25 1.59 -8.05
CA ALA A 92 -2.50 0.85 -7.93
C ALA A 92 -2.32 -0.51 -7.22
N ALA A 93 -1.25 -1.25 -7.55
CA ALA A 93 -0.94 -2.53 -6.92
C ALA A 93 -0.58 -2.36 -5.43
N VAL A 94 0.25 -1.36 -5.09
CA VAL A 94 0.65 -1.06 -3.72
C VAL A 94 -0.54 -0.58 -2.89
N LEU A 95 -1.38 0.29 -3.46
CA LEU A 95 -2.60 0.76 -2.80
C LEU A 95 -3.55 -0.41 -2.51
N LEU A 96 -3.73 -1.31 -3.48
CA LEU A 96 -4.54 -2.51 -3.29
C LEU A 96 -3.96 -3.41 -2.19
N TYR A 97 -2.63 -3.59 -2.13
CA TYR A 97 -1.95 -4.34 -1.08
C TYR A 97 -2.23 -3.76 0.31
N VAL A 98 -2.06 -2.45 0.48
CA VAL A 98 -2.29 -1.75 1.75
C VAL A 98 -3.76 -1.87 2.18
N PHE A 99 -4.68 -1.70 1.23
CA PHE A 99 -6.11 -1.80 1.50
C PHE A 99 -6.53 -3.24 1.87
N THR A 100 -6.03 -4.23 1.13
CA THR A 100 -6.26 -5.65 1.42
C THR A 100 -5.74 -6.04 2.79
N GLY A 101 -4.53 -5.59 3.17
CA GLY A 101 -3.98 -5.83 4.51
C GLY A 101 -4.87 -5.25 5.61
N LYS A 102 -5.38 -4.03 5.42
CA LYS A 102 -6.31 -3.41 6.40
C LYS A 102 -7.64 -4.16 6.47
N LEU A 103 -8.20 -4.59 5.33
CA LEU A 103 -9.43 -5.37 5.28
C LEU A 103 -9.30 -6.73 5.96
N ILE A 104 -8.24 -7.47 5.66
CA ILE A 104 -8.00 -8.78 6.26
C ILE A 104 -7.84 -8.65 7.77
N ASN A 105 -7.05 -7.69 8.23
CA ASN A 105 -6.92 -7.44 9.67
C ASN A 105 -8.24 -7.02 10.32
N PHE A 106 -9.08 -6.27 9.63
CA PHE A 106 -10.37 -5.87 10.17
C PHE A 106 -11.36 -7.04 10.30
N ILE A 107 -11.34 -7.96 9.34
CA ILE A 107 -12.29 -9.10 9.30
C ILE A 107 -11.80 -10.27 10.15
N PHE A 108 -10.50 -10.57 10.11
CA PHE A 108 -9.91 -11.80 10.66
C PHE A 108 -8.92 -11.53 11.82
N LEU A 109 -9.07 -10.41 12.53
CA LEU A 109 -8.12 -10.03 13.59
C LEU A 109 -7.98 -11.13 14.66
N GLU A 110 -9.09 -11.64 15.16
CA GLU A 110 -9.13 -12.66 16.23
C GLU A 110 -8.53 -13.99 15.74
N GLU A 111 -8.86 -14.42 14.52
CA GLU A 111 -8.36 -15.67 13.94
C GLU A 111 -6.87 -15.62 13.60
N LEU A 112 -6.37 -14.45 13.15
CA LEU A 112 -4.95 -14.26 12.84
C LEU A 112 -4.07 -14.26 14.11
N GLU A 113 -4.59 -13.77 15.24
CA GLU A 113 -3.92 -13.83 16.54
C GLU A 113 -3.86 -15.27 17.09
N ASP A 114 -4.94 -16.04 16.95
CA ASP A 114 -5.01 -17.45 17.38
C ASP A 114 -4.02 -18.34 16.60
N PHE A 115 -3.84 -18.09 15.30
CA PHE A 115 -2.90 -18.83 14.45
C PHE A 115 -1.44 -18.46 14.68
N LYS A 116 -1.12 -17.43 15.48
CA LYS A 116 0.27 -16.94 15.75
C LYS A 116 1.12 -16.83 14.48
N LEU A 117 0.52 -16.36 13.37
CA LEU A 117 1.19 -16.23 12.09
C LEU A 117 2.35 -15.24 12.19
N SER A 118 3.52 -15.62 11.68
CA SER A 118 4.65 -14.69 11.62
C SER A 118 4.32 -13.49 10.73
N ALA A 119 4.92 -12.32 11.01
CA ALA A 119 4.69 -11.10 10.22
C ALA A 119 4.97 -11.32 8.72
N THR A 120 5.92 -12.18 8.38
CA THR A 120 6.23 -12.54 7.00
C THR A 120 5.09 -13.31 6.33
N MET A 121 4.47 -14.26 7.03
CA MET A 121 3.33 -15.01 6.51
C MET A 121 2.09 -14.13 6.33
N GLN A 122 1.83 -13.23 7.27
CA GLN A 122 0.74 -12.27 7.14
C GLN A 122 0.91 -11.37 5.91
N ASN A 123 2.12 -10.83 5.71
CA ASN A 123 2.42 -10.00 4.53
C ASN A 123 2.38 -10.79 3.22
N ALA A 124 2.77 -12.06 3.23
CA ALA A 124 2.62 -12.96 2.08
C ALA A 124 1.14 -13.19 1.73
N LEU A 125 0.29 -13.38 2.74
CA LEU A 125 -1.14 -13.54 2.56
C LEU A 125 -1.79 -12.26 2.00
N TYR A 126 -1.45 -11.10 2.54
CA TYR A 126 -1.95 -9.82 2.01
C TYR A 126 -1.53 -9.59 0.56
N GLY A 127 -0.26 -9.88 0.24
CA GLY A 127 0.28 -9.79 -1.11
C GLY A 127 -0.38 -10.77 -2.07
N GLY A 128 -0.61 -12.00 -1.64
CA GLY A 128 -1.28 -13.04 -2.42
C GLY A 128 -2.72 -12.67 -2.77
N VAL A 129 -3.50 -12.24 -1.79
CA VAL A 129 -4.90 -11.82 -1.99
C VAL A 129 -4.97 -10.57 -2.86
N ALA A 130 -4.14 -9.56 -2.60
CA ALA A 130 -4.07 -8.36 -3.42
C ALA A 130 -3.70 -8.68 -4.88
N GLY A 131 -2.71 -9.57 -5.09
CA GLY A 131 -2.32 -10.03 -6.42
C GLY A 131 -3.42 -10.77 -7.15
N ALA A 132 -4.16 -11.64 -6.44
CA ALA A 132 -5.32 -12.35 -6.99
C ALA A 132 -6.40 -11.36 -7.45
N ILE A 133 -6.76 -10.39 -6.61
CA ILE A 133 -7.76 -9.37 -6.93
C ILE A 133 -7.30 -8.52 -8.13
N TYR A 134 -6.03 -8.12 -8.18
CA TYR A 134 -5.48 -7.29 -9.25
C TYR A 134 -5.64 -7.91 -10.66
N LYS A 135 -5.58 -9.23 -10.77
CA LYS A 135 -5.70 -9.96 -12.05
C LYS A 135 -6.95 -10.81 -12.16
N SER A 136 -7.88 -10.73 -11.23
CA SER A 136 -9.11 -11.54 -11.20
C SER A 136 -9.93 -11.42 -12.49
N THR A 137 -9.95 -10.23 -13.10
CA THR A 137 -10.70 -9.96 -14.34
C THR A 137 -10.11 -10.59 -15.61
N ARG A 138 -8.86 -11.10 -15.55
CA ARG A 138 -8.17 -11.66 -16.72
C ARG A 138 -8.23 -13.18 -16.81
N GLY A 139 -8.93 -13.83 -15.89
CA GLY A 139 -9.08 -15.28 -15.82
C GLY A 139 -8.21 -15.94 -14.75
N VAL A 140 -8.43 -17.25 -14.53
CA VAL A 140 -7.86 -17.99 -13.39
C VAL A 140 -6.32 -18.11 -13.46
N ARG A 141 -5.77 -18.40 -14.64
CA ARG A 141 -4.31 -18.56 -14.81
C ARG A 141 -3.52 -17.30 -14.44
N PRO A 142 -3.80 -16.10 -15.01
CA PRO A 142 -3.09 -14.89 -14.60
C PRO A 142 -3.43 -14.46 -13.16
N MET A 143 -4.59 -14.81 -12.62
CA MET A 143 -4.94 -14.60 -11.22
C MET A 143 -4.01 -15.38 -10.29
N CYS A 144 -3.82 -16.68 -10.50
CA CYS A 144 -2.93 -17.51 -9.70
C CYS A 144 -1.47 -17.05 -9.79
N LEU A 145 -0.98 -16.73 -10.99
CA LEU A 145 0.38 -16.20 -11.16
C LEU A 145 0.58 -14.89 -10.42
N SER A 146 -0.41 -13.98 -10.49
CA SER A 146 -0.34 -12.71 -9.79
C SER A 146 -0.43 -12.88 -8.27
N ALA A 147 -1.20 -13.86 -7.79
CA ALA A 147 -1.26 -14.21 -6.37
C ALA A 147 0.11 -14.69 -5.84
N VAL A 148 0.77 -15.60 -6.57
CA VAL A 148 2.11 -16.08 -6.20
C VAL A 148 3.13 -14.94 -6.22
N LEU A 149 3.13 -14.11 -7.26
CA LEU A 149 4.01 -12.93 -7.33
C LEU A 149 3.73 -11.93 -6.21
N GLY A 150 2.47 -11.67 -5.89
CA GLY A 150 2.09 -10.79 -4.80
C GLY A 150 2.55 -11.33 -3.43
N ALA A 151 2.39 -12.63 -3.20
CA ALA A 151 2.85 -13.29 -1.98
C ALA A 151 4.37 -13.24 -1.83
N THR A 152 5.12 -13.49 -2.91
CA THR A 152 6.59 -13.40 -2.90
C THR A 152 7.09 -11.98 -2.66
N ILE A 153 6.47 -10.98 -3.28
CA ILE A 153 6.83 -9.56 -3.06
C ILE A 153 6.48 -9.15 -1.63
N GLY A 154 5.32 -9.53 -1.11
CA GLY A 154 4.91 -9.22 0.27
C GLY A 154 5.83 -9.84 1.31
N SER A 155 6.23 -11.11 1.13
CA SER A 155 7.19 -11.76 2.03
C SER A 155 8.59 -11.17 1.91
N ALA A 156 9.06 -10.85 0.72
CA ALA A 156 10.35 -10.21 0.49
C ALA A 156 10.42 -8.81 1.13
N TYR A 157 9.35 -8.03 1.00
CA TYR A 157 9.23 -6.72 1.66
C TYR A 157 9.30 -6.86 3.18
N SER A 158 8.55 -7.79 3.76
CA SER A 158 8.55 -8.07 5.20
C SER A 158 9.94 -8.51 5.69
N TYR A 159 10.58 -9.41 4.96
CA TYR A 159 11.93 -9.87 5.28
C TYR A 159 12.97 -8.75 5.19
N ALA A 160 12.92 -7.94 4.16
CA ALA A 160 13.82 -6.81 3.98
C ALA A 160 13.64 -5.75 5.09
N TRP A 161 12.40 -5.55 5.54
CA TRP A 161 12.09 -4.65 6.66
C TRP A 161 12.61 -5.21 7.99
N THR A 162 12.34 -6.47 8.28
CA THR A 162 12.77 -7.14 9.53
C THR A 162 14.28 -7.26 9.62
N SER A 163 14.98 -7.49 8.50
CA SER A 163 16.44 -7.56 8.44
C SER A 163 17.14 -6.20 8.57
N GLY A 164 16.40 -5.11 8.74
CA GLY A 164 16.96 -3.78 9.01
C GLY A 164 17.75 -3.15 7.85
N ARG A 165 17.69 -3.72 6.65
CA ARG A 165 18.41 -3.22 5.47
C ARG A 165 17.89 -1.88 4.95
N PHE A 166 16.66 -1.51 5.29
CA PHE A 166 16.02 -0.24 4.93
C PHE A 166 15.95 0.78 6.07
N LYS A 167 16.84 0.72 7.05
CA LYS A 167 16.90 1.70 8.14
C LYS A 167 17.19 3.14 7.69
N PHE A 168 17.46 3.35 6.43
CA PHE A 168 17.79 4.67 5.86
C PHE A 168 16.61 5.66 5.81
N ALA A 169 15.37 5.20 5.96
CA ALA A 169 14.19 6.03 5.71
C ALA A 169 13.33 6.31 6.93
N SER A 170 13.71 5.89 8.13
CA SER A 170 12.87 6.11 9.28
C SER A 170 13.62 6.72 10.46
N SER A 171 13.14 7.86 10.89
CA SER A 171 13.39 8.39 12.23
C SER A 171 12.98 7.34 13.27
N ASP A 172 13.79 7.16 14.29
CA ASP A 172 13.75 6.05 15.26
C ASP A 172 12.40 5.73 15.95
N GLY A 173 11.37 6.53 15.77
CA GLY A 173 10.02 6.30 16.35
C GLY A 173 8.99 5.67 15.42
N ALA A 174 9.21 5.67 14.11
CA ALA A 174 8.25 5.14 13.13
C ALA A 174 8.46 3.66 12.80
N ASN A 175 9.65 3.12 13.12
CA ASN A 175 10.07 1.77 12.75
C ASN A 175 9.30 0.66 13.48
N GLU A 176 8.97 0.88 14.74
CA GLU A 176 8.34 -0.14 15.58
C GLU A 176 6.87 -0.37 15.19
N LYS A 177 6.22 0.64 14.62
CA LYS A 177 4.79 0.62 14.29
C LYS A 177 4.46 0.23 12.86
N MET A 178 5.44 0.21 11.94
CA MET A 178 5.21 -0.10 10.53
C MET A 178 5.34 -1.58 10.17
N GLY A 179 6.05 -2.37 10.98
CA GLY A 179 6.27 -3.80 10.75
C GLY A 179 5.07 -4.70 11.10
N THR A 180 4.16 -4.20 11.92
CA THR A 180 3.01 -4.95 12.42
C THR A 180 1.72 -4.18 12.20
N TRP A 181 1.04 -4.51 11.12
CA TRP A 181 -0.33 -4.06 10.88
C TRP A 181 -1.26 -4.79 11.87
N GLY A 182 -1.45 -4.24 13.05
CA GLY A 182 -2.45 -4.76 13.97
C GLY A 182 -1.99 -5.17 15.36
N GLN A 183 -0.70 -5.14 15.67
CA GLN A 183 -0.27 -5.33 17.05
C GLN A 183 -0.30 -3.98 17.80
N LYS A 184 -1.27 -3.83 18.67
CA LYS A 184 -1.23 -2.96 19.84
C LYS A 184 -0.94 -3.82 21.06
#